data_d6461d8fa0236eb1a919fbff085653ee
#
_entry.id   d6461d8fa0236eb1a919fbff085653ee
#
_cell.length_a   1.000
_cell.length_b   1.000
_cell.length_c   1.000
_cell.angle_alpha   90.00
_cell.angle_beta   90.00
_cell.angle_gamma   90.00
#
_symmetry.space_group_name_H-M   'P 1'
#
loop_
_entity.id
_entity.type
_entity.pdbx_description
1 polymer ?
#
loop_
_entity_poly.entity_id
_entity_poly.type
_entity_poly.pdbx_seq_one_letter_code
_entity_poly.pdbx_strand_id
1 'polypeptide(L)'
;MPPDAHPLIPNAIHQSTSTGSPHADYAELHCLTNFTFLRGASHPEELVERASALGYTALAITDECSMAGVVKAHIAAKRCQLKLIIGNELILEDGTKIILLAKNRQGYGKLCHIITLARRRAKKGQYQVTLNDLKGSTDHLVAIWIPQQRERLEHGSDLSALKTLFGAQLWLGAVRALDGFDHIRTQDLQAIASAHTLPIVACDDVQ
;
A
#
# COMPACT_ATOMS: atom_id res chain seq x y z
N MET A 1 -36.19 38.85 14.42
CA MET A 1 -35.16 38.11 15.17
C MET A 1 -34.41 37.25 14.20
N PRO A 2 -33.15 37.51 13.86
CA PRO A 2 -32.33 36.58 13.08
C PRO A 2 -31.70 35.56 14.03
N PRO A 3 -31.42 34.30 13.57
CA PRO A 3 -30.83 33.27 14.39
C PRO A 3 -29.30 33.47 14.58
N ASP A 4 -28.85 33.05 15.76
CA ASP A 4 -27.55 33.23 16.34
C ASP A 4 -26.39 32.70 15.48
N ALA A 5 -25.39 33.54 15.31
CA ALA A 5 -24.11 33.18 14.70
C ALA A 5 -23.29 32.37 15.69
N HIS A 6 -22.92 31.16 15.31
CA HIS A 6 -21.89 30.38 16.00
C HIS A 6 -20.52 31.08 15.93
N PRO A 7 -19.77 31.16 17.04
CA PRO A 7 -18.46 31.78 17.03
C PRO A 7 -17.46 30.90 16.27
N LEU A 8 -16.83 31.49 15.27
CA LEU A 8 -15.70 30.92 14.55
C LEU A 8 -14.52 30.71 15.53
N ILE A 9 -14.06 29.51 15.62
CA ILE A 9 -12.83 29.16 16.34
C ILE A 9 -11.66 29.81 15.58
N PRO A 10 -10.81 30.64 16.21
CA PRO A 10 -9.68 31.22 15.52
C PRO A 10 -8.64 30.14 15.23
N ASN A 11 -8.26 29.99 13.96
CA ASN A 11 -7.11 29.22 13.51
C ASN A 11 -5.84 29.81 14.12
N ALA A 12 -5.38 29.25 15.24
CA ALA A 12 -4.05 29.47 15.74
C ALA A 12 -3.08 28.69 14.81
N ILE A 13 -2.56 29.38 13.82
CA ILE A 13 -1.39 28.91 13.05
C ILE A 13 -0.21 28.96 14.02
N HIS A 14 0.09 27.83 14.66
CA HIS A 14 1.39 27.66 15.30
C HIS A 14 2.46 27.62 14.20
N GLN A 15 3.13 28.73 13.99
CA GLN A 15 4.44 28.75 13.37
C GLN A 15 5.43 28.08 14.35
N SER A 16 5.58 26.76 14.23
CA SER A 16 6.70 26.07 14.85
C SER A 16 7.94 26.34 14.00
N THR A 17 8.84 27.17 14.53
CA THR A 17 10.22 27.24 14.07
C THR A 17 10.83 25.84 14.19
N SER A 18 11.00 25.16 13.08
CA SER A 18 11.62 23.86 13.00
C SER A 18 13.13 23.97 13.24
N THR A 19 13.55 23.74 14.47
CA THR A 19 14.91 23.24 14.72
C THR A 19 14.93 21.81 14.21
N GLY A 20 15.67 21.56 13.11
CA GLY A 20 15.65 20.33 12.37
C GLY A 20 15.99 19.09 13.20
N SER A 21 15.00 18.26 13.45
CA SER A 21 15.21 16.82 13.58
C SER A 21 15.34 16.27 12.16
N PRO A 22 16.32 15.39 11.87
CA PRO A 22 16.35 14.72 10.60
C PRO A 22 15.13 13.78 10.57
N HIS A 23 14.03 14.23 9.96
CA HIS A 23 12.95 13.33 9.59
C HIS A 23 13.57 12.33 8.61
N ALA A 24 13.63 11.06 9.02
CA ALA A 24 13.97 10.00 8.09
C ALA A 24 13.01 10.10 6.90
N ASP A 25 13.56 10.13 5.68
CA ASP A 25 12.76 10.15 4.47
C ASP A 25 11.86 8.90 4.47
N TYR A 26 10.55 9.10 4.70
CA TYR A 26 9.57 8.02 4.75
C TYR A 26 8.61 8.10 3.57
N ALA A 27 8.32 6.96 2.99
CA ALA A 27 7.27 6.78 2.00
C ALA A 27 6.33 5.67 2.47
N GLU A 28 5.03 5.96 2.57
CA GLU A 28 4.04 4.91 2.81
C GLU A 28 3.78 4.15 1.52
N LEU A 29 3.93 2.82 1.59
CA LEU A 29 3.84 1.93 0.43
C LEU A 29 2.56 1.07 0.40
N HIS A 30 1.75 1.12 1.47
CA HIS A 30 0.51 0.35 1.57
C HIS A 30 -0.60 1.18 2.22
N CYS A 31 -1.37 1.89 1.41
CA CYS A 31 -2.46 2.75 1.88
C CYS A 31 -3.73 2.49 1.10
N LEU A 32 -4.82 2.18 1.80
CA LEU A 32 -6.15 1.94 1.26
C LEU A 32 -7.00 3.20 1.38
N THR A 33 -7.81 3.47 0.36
CA THR A 33 -8.80 4.54 0.40
C THR A 33 -10.19 3.97 0.64
N ASN A 34 -11.19 4.84 0.80
CA ASN A 34 -12.60 4.46 0.89
C ASN A 34 -13.14 3.76 -0.37
N PHE A 35 -12.34 3.66 -1.45
CA PHE A 35 -12.66 2.82 -2.62
C PHE A 35 -12.34 1.34 -2.38
N THR A 36 -11.64 1.01 -1.31
CA THR A 36 -11.58 -0.34 -0.75
C THR A 36 -12.72 -0.48 0.26
N PHE A 37 -13.89 -0.85 -0.26
CA PHE A 37 -15.16 -0.83 0.49
C PHE A 37 -15.10 -1.69 1.76
N LEU A 38 -15.62 -1.17 2.87
CA LEU A 38 -15.62 -1.76 4.21
C LEU A 38 -14.24 -1.90 4.89
N ARG A 39 -13.15 -1.44 4.25
CA ARG A 39 -11.81 -1.46 4.85
C ARG A 39 -11.22 -0.06 4.96
N GLY A 40 -11.14 0.68 3.87
CA GLY A 40 -10.64 2.06 3.90
C GLY A 40 -11.74 3.05 4.28
N ALA A 41 -11.42 4.03 5.14
CA ALA A 41 -12.37 5.05 5.61
C ALA A 41 -12.15 6.41 4.94
N SER A 42 -10.89 6.79 4.69
CA SER A 42 -10.52 8.14 4.24
C SER A 42 -10.61 8.28 2.72
N HIS A 43 -10.97 9.47 2.26
CA HIS A 43 -10.89 9.79 0.85
C HIS A 43 -9.44 9.89 0.35
N PRO A 44 -9.16 9.58 -0.93
CA PRO A 44 -7.81 9.67 -1.48
C PRO A 44 -7.15 11.03 -1.29
N GLU A 45 -7.93 12.10 -1.40
CA GLU A 45 -7.45 13.49 -1.22
C GLU A 45 -6.98 13.73 0.21
N GLU A 46 -7.73 13.26 1.21
CA GLU A 46 -7.41 13.42 2.64
C GLU A 46 -6.12 12.69 3.01
N LEU A 47 -5.92 11.49 2.48
CA LEU A 47 -4.71 10.71 2.70
C LEU A 47 -3.47 11.40 2.12
N VAL A 48 -3.59 11.95 0.92
CA VAL A 48 -2.50 12.71 0.27
C VAL A 48 -2.17 13.99 1.06
N GLU A 49 -3.18 14.74 1.46
CA GLU A 49 -3.01 15.97 2.25
C GLU A 49 -2.36 15.65 3.60
N ARG A 50 -2.79 14.58 4.26
CA ARG A 50 -2.23 14.14 5.53
C ARG A 50 -0.78 13.68 5.39
N ALA A 51 -0.45 12.88 4.40
CA ALA A 51 0.92 12.43 4.13
C ALA A 51 1.85 13.61 3.85
N SER A 52 1.39 14.59 3.07
CA SER A 52 2.13 15.83 2.81
C SER A 52 2.35 16.63 4.09
N ALA A 53 1.32 16.79 4.93
CA ALA A 53 1.42 17.51 6.22
C ALA A 53 2.35 16.82 7.22
N LEU A 54 2.49 15.50 7.14
CA LEU A 54 3.43 14.70 7.94
C LEU A 54 4.85 14.71 7.38
N GLY A 55 5.10 15.32 6.24
CA GLY A 55 6.41 15.40 5.61
C GLY A 55 6.85 14.10 4.92
N TYR A 56 5.92 13.25 4.50
CA TYR A 56 6.25 12.05 3.74
C TYR A 56 6.86 12.43 2.39
N THR A 57 7.83 11.65 1.93
CA THR A 57 8.45 11.85 0.62
C THR A 57 7.60 11.30 -0.53
N ALA A 58 6.79 10.29 -0.25
CA ALA A 58 5.86 9.69 -1.20
C ALA A 58 4.71 8.97 -0.48
N LEU A 59 3.61 8.76 -1.20
CA LEU A 59 2.47 7.95 -0.76
C LEU A 59 2.08 7.00 -1.88
N ALA A 60 1.93 5.70 -1.58
CA ALA A 60 1.32 4.74 -2.48
C ALA A 60 -0.19 4.62 -2.18
N ILE A 61 -1.02 4.68 -3.22
CA ILE A 61 -2.42 4.28 -3.12
C ILE A 61 -2.54 2.86 -3.68
N THR A 62 -3.01 1.95 -2.83
CA THR A 62 -2.97 0.51 -3.08
C THR A 62 -4.31 -0.17 -2.80
N ASP A 63 -5.41 0.44 -3.23
CA ASP A 63 -6.75 -0.10 -3.06
C ASP A 63 -6.86 -1.57 -3.51
N GLU A 64 -7.65 -2.36 -2.81
CA GLU A 64 -7.82 -3.79 -3.06
C GLU A 64 -8.50 -4.04 -4.41
N CYS A 65 -7.75 -4.62 -5.33
CA CYS A 65 -8.18 -4.95 -6.69
C CYS A 65 -8.96 -3.80 -7.37
N SER A 66 -8.49 -2.55 -7.20
CA SER A 66 -9.17 -1.34 -7.67
C SER A 66 -8.17 -0.22 -8.01
N MET A 67 -8.52 0.60 -8.99
CA MET A 67 -7.83 1.85 -9.36
C MET A 67 -8.76 3.07 -9.19
N ALA A 68 -9.89 2.92 -8.51
CA ALA A 68 -10.92 3.95 -8.47
C ALA A 68 -10.46 5.25 -7.78
N GLY A 69 -9.62 5.14 -6.74
CA GLY A 69 -9.08 6.29 -5.99
C GLY A 69 -7.96 7.06 -6.69
N VAL A 70 -7.30 6.46 -7.69
CA VAL A 70 -6.04 6.96 -8.26
C VAL A 70 -6.14 8.38 -8.84
N VAL A 71 -7.22 8.69 -9.57
CA VAL A 71 -7.37 10.00 -10.22
C VAL A 71 -7.49 11.12 -9.19
N LYS A 72 -8.30 10.91 -8.16
CA LYS A 72 -8.48 11.88 -7.06
C LYS A 72 -7.17 12.07 -6.29
N ALA A 73 -6.50 10.98 -5.93
CA ALA A 73 -5.18 11.02 -5.29
C ALA A 73 -4.15 11.77 -6.15
N HIS A 74 -4.15 11.56 -7.47
CA HIS A 74 -3.22 12.23 -8.39
C HIS A 74 -3.44 13.76 -8.44
N ILE A 75 -4.69 14.19 -8.49
CA ILE A 75 -5.02 15.63 -8.46
C ILE A 75 -4.54 16.27 -7.15
N ALA A 76 -4.83 15.63 -6.01
CA ALA A 76 -4.39 16.10 -4.70
C ALA A 76 -2.86 16.09 -4.57
N ALA A 77 -2.19 15.02 -5.03
CA ALA A 77 -0.73 14.89 -4.98
C ALA A 77 -0.02 16.00 -5.77
N LYS A 78 -0.56 16.37 -6.95
CA LYS A 78 -0.04 17.53 -7.70
C LYS A 78 -0.18 18.83 -6.92
N ARG A 79 -1.32 19.04 -6.25
CA ARG A 79 -1.56 20.25 -5.45
C ARG A 79 -0.62 20.32 -4.24
N CYS A 80 -0.40 19.20 -3.57
CA CYS A 80 0.47 19.09 -2.39
C CYS A 80 1.95 18.90 -2.72
N GLN A 81 2.33 18.80 -3.99
CA GLN A 81 3.68 18.49 -4.46
C GLN A 81 4.25 17.19 -3.86
N LEU A 82 3.39 16.23 -3.50
CA LEU A 82 3.75 14.92 -2.98
C LEU A 82 3.94 13.93 -4.13
N LYS A 83 4.97 13.09 -4.05
CA LYS A 83 5.14 11.99 -5.02
C LYS A 83 4.07 10.93 -4.78
N LEU A 84 3.26 10.64 -5.81
CA LEU A 84 2.28 9.57 -5.76
C LEU A 84 2.82 8.31 -6.43
N ILE A 85 2.75 7.19 -5.72
CA ILE A 85 3.01 5.86 -6.24
C ILE A 85 1.66 5.19 -6.50
N ILE A 86 1.50 4.57 -7.66
CA ILE A 86 0.26 3.86 -7.99
C ILE A 86 0.51 2.38 -7.80
N GLY A 87 -0.32 1.77 -6.99
CA GLY A 87 -0.25 0.36 -6.68
C GLY A 87 -1.62 -0.30 -6.56
N ASN A 88 -1.59 -1.54 -6.12
CA ASN A 88 -2.78 -2.33 -5.90
C ASN A 88 -2.50 -3.43 -4.87
N GLU A 89 -3.39 -3.61 -3.91
CA GLU A 89 -3.39 -4.79 -3.05
C GLU A 89 -4.15 -5.92 -3.74
N LEU A 90 -3.60 -7.12 -3.70
CA LEU A 90 -4.25 -8.34 -4.16
C LEU A 90 -4.12 -9.43 -3.10
N ILE A 91 -5.21 -10.13 -2.87
CA ILE A 91 -5.23 -11.38 -2.12
C ILE A 91 -5.43 -12.51 -3.12
N LEU A 92 -4.42 -13.35 -3.29
CA LEU A 92 -4.50 -14.49 -4.21
C LEU A 92 -5.46 -15.55 -3.66
N GLU A 93 -5.88 -16.47 -4.51
CA GLU A 93 -6.82 -17.57 -4.13
C GLU A 93 -6.30 -18.45 -2.98
N ASP A 94 -4.98 -18.60 -2.86
CA ASP A 94 -4.31 -19.30 -1.76
C ASP A 94 -4.25 -18.48 -0.46
N GLY A 95 -4.73 -17.23 -0.50
CA GLY A 95 -4.70 -16.26 0.59
C GLY A 95 -3.40 -15.46 0.71
N THR A 96 -2.48 -15.58 -0.24
CA THR A 96 -1.26 -14.75 -0.28
C THR A 96 -1.61 -13.29 -0.49
N LYS A 97 -1.23 -12.41 0.43
CA LYS A 97 -1.40 -10.94 0.31
C LYS A 97 -0.15 -10.35 -0.34
N ILE A 98 -0.36 -9.67 -1.45
CA ILE A 98 0.71 -9.02 -2.21
C ILE A 98 0.30 -7.60 -2.61
N ILE A 99 1.24 -6.67 -2.49
CA ILE A 99 1.10 -5.32 -3.00
C ILE A 99 1.95 -5.20 -4.25
N LEU A 100 1.35 -4.72 -5.33
CA LEU A 100 2.03 -4.46 -6.59
C LEU A 100 2.11 -2.96 -6.82
N LEU A 101 3.33 -2.44 -7.00
CA LEU A 101 3.58 -1.02 -7.27
C LEU A 101 4.07 -0.83 -8.71
N ALA A 102 3.48 0.10 -9.43
CA ALA A 102 3.86 0.41 -10.81
C ALA A 102 5.14 1.25 -10.84
N LYS A 103 6.18 0.78 -11.53
CA LYS A 103 7.44 1.51 -11.75
C LYS A 103 7.30 2.60 -12.82
N ASN A 104 6.36 2.44 -13.74
CA ASN A 104 6.15 3.31 -14.89
C ASN A 104 4.76 3.10 -15.50
N ARG A 105 4.48 3.78 -16.63
CA ARG A 105 3.21 3.68 -17.36
C ARG A 105 2.88 2.24 -17.81
N GLN A 106 3.89 1.45 -18.19
CA GLN A 106 3.66 0.05 -18.58
C GLN A 106 3.21 -0.77 -17.36
N GLY A 107 3.84 -0.58 -16.21
CA GLY A 107 3.40 -1.19 -14.94
C GLY A 107 1.97 -0.83 -14.58
N TYR A 108 1.58 0.44 -14.71
CA TYR A 108 0.19 0.86 -14.53
C TYR A 108 -0.76 0.10 -15.46
N GLY A 109 -0.41 -0.02 -16.75
CA GLY A 109 -1.21 -0.80 -17.72
C GLY A 109 -1.34 -2.27 -17.33
N LYS A 110 -0.26 -2.86 -16.78
CA LYS A 110 -0.27 -4.25 -16.28
C LYS A 110 -1.17 -4.41 -15.06
N LEU A 111 -1.14 -3.47 -14.11
CA LEU A 111 -2.07 -3.48 -12.96
C LEU A 111 -3.53 -3.42 -13.44
N CYS A 112 -3.85 -2.52 -14.35
CA CYS A 112 -5.20 -2.43 -14.93
C CYS A 112 -5.63 -3.74 -15.61
N HIS A 113 -4.71 -4.41 -16.30
CA HIS A 113 -4.96 -5.69 -16.95
C HIS A 113 -5.27 -6.79 -15.94
N ILE A 114 -4.44 -6.94 -14.90
CA ILE A 114 -4.62 -7.92 -13.82
C ILE A 114 -5.97 -7.71 -13.13
N ILE A 115 -6.30 -6.47 -12.75
CA ILE A 115 -7.57 -6.11 -12.13
C ILE A 115 -8.74 -6.48 -13.04
N THR A 116 -8.63 -6.19 -14.32
CA THR A 116 -9.68 -6.51 -15.30
C THR A 116 -9.92 -8.02 -15.40
N LEU A 117 -8.86 -8.82 -15.49
CA LEU A 117 -8.95 -10.28 -15.52
C LEU A 117 -9.59 -10.81 -14.22
N ALA A 118 -9.09 -10.37 -13.07
CA ALA A 118 -9.57 -10.81 -11.75
C ALA A 118 -11.06 -10.50 -11.53
N ARG A 119 -11.49 -9.28 -11.89
CA ARG A 119 -12.89 -8.84 -11.75
C ARG A 119 -13.83 -9.52 -12.74
N ARG A 120 -13.40 -9.75 -13.97
CA ARG A 120 -14.23 -10.42 -14.99
C ARG A 120 -14.45 -11.91 -14.72
N ARG A 121 -13.56 -12.55 -13.98
CA ARG A 121 -13.64 -13.97 -13.62
C ARG A 121 -14.65 -14.24 -12.49
N ALA A 122 -14.87 -13.26 -11.64
CA ALA A 122 -15.70 -13.36 -10.44
C ALA A 122 -17.08 -12.71 -10.58
N LYS A 123 -17.97 -13.00 -9.62
CA LYS A 123 -19.25 -12.30 -9.50
C LYS A 123 -19.03 -10.82 -9.13
N LYS A 124 -20.04 -9.97 -9.44
CA LYS A 124 -20.02 -8.55 -9.09
C LYS A 124 -19.69 -8.35 -7.60
N GLY A 125 -18.74 -7.46 -7.32
CA GLY A 125 -18.27 -7.18 -5.96
C GLY A 125 -17.13 -8.07 -5.48
N GLN A 126 -16.81 -9.14 -6.20
CA GLN A 126 -15.72 -10.07 -5.91
C GLN A 126 -14.63 -10.01 -6.97
N TYR A 127 -13.51 -10.66 -6.72
CA TYR A 127 -12.46 -10.89 -7.69
C TYR A 127 -11.78 -12.23 -7.42
N GLN A 128 -11.14 -12.79 -8.42
CA GLN A 128 -10.33 -14.01 -8.31
C GLN A 128 -9.03 -13.79 -9.07
N VAL A 129 -7.91 -13.93 -8.38
CA VAL A 129 -6.57 -13.78 -8.94
C VAL A 129 -5.66 -14.88 -8.45
N THR A 130 -4.92 -15.46 -9.37
CA THR A 130 -3.94 -16.51 -9.11
C THR A 130 -2.54 -15.99 -9.34
N LEU A 131 -1.52 -16.64 -8.80
CA LEU A 131 -0.13 -16.34 -9.10
C LEU A 131 0.16 -16.43 -10.62
N ASN A 132 -0.56 -17.28 -11.33
CA ASN A 132 -0.41 -17.45 -12.76
C ASN A 132 -0.81 -16.20 -13.57
N ASP A 133 -1.77 -15.43 -13.07
CA ASP A 133 -2.23 -14.19 -13.70
C ASP A 133 -1.17 -13.07 -13.64
N LEU A 134 -0.19 -13.21 -12.74
CA LEU A 134 0.91 -12.25 -12.58
C LEU A 134 2.07 -12.53 -13.55
N LYS A 135 2.11 -13.71 -14.19
CA LYS A 135 3.17 -14.05 -15.15
C LYS A 135 3.22 -13.08 -16.33
N GLY A 136 4.44 -12.71 -16.73
CA GLY A 136 4.67 -11.76 -17.82
C GLY A 136 4.35 -10.29 -17.48
N SER A 137 4.00 -10.00 -16.21
CA SER A 137 3.68 -8.65 -15.76
C SER A 137 4.76 -8.02 -14.87
N THR A 138 5.83 -8.75 -14.53
CA THR A 138 6.73 -8.42 -13.44
C THR A 138 7.78 -7.34 -13.74
N ASP A 139 8.20 -7.18 -15.00
CA ASP A 139 9.32 -6.31 -15.37
C ASP A 139 9.10 -4.82 -14.99
N HIS A 140 7.86 -4.39 -14.96
CA HIS A 140 7.49 -3.00 -14.69
C HIS A 140 6.77 -2.82 -13.35
N LEU A 141 6.78 -3.86 -12.49
CA LEU A 141 6.18 -3.87 -11.16
C LEU A 141 7.24 -4.14 -10.09
N VAL A 142 7.01 -3.60 -8.91
CA VAL A 142 7.63 -4.04 -7.66
C VAL A 142 6.56 -4.77 -6.87
N ALA A 143 6.92 -5.89 -6.25
CA ALA A 143 6.04 -6.67 -5.42
C ALA A 143 6.48 -6.59 -3.96
N ILE A 144 5.53 -6.36 -3.06
CA ILE A 144 5.74 -6.44 -1.61
C ILE A 144 4.85 -7.55 -1.10
N TRP A 145 5.44 -8.61 -0.61
CA TRP A 145 4.72 -9.70 0.03
C TRP A 145 4.46 -9.38 1.50
N ILE A 146 3.19 -9.47 1.94
CA ILE A 146 2.77 -9.25 3.33
C ILE A 146 2.41 -10.60 3.96
N PRO A 147 3.24 -11.17 4.83
CA PRO A 147 2.92 -12.41 5.52
C PRO A 147 1.74 -12.20 6.48
N GLN A 148 0.71 -13.06 6.37
CA GLN A 148 -0.54 -12.87 7.12
C GLN A 148 -0.55 -13.59 8.49
N GLN A 149 0.09 -14.76 8.62
CA GLN A 149 0.12 -15.55 9.85
C GLN A 149 1.34 -16.46 9.90
N ARG A 150 1.81 -16.75 11.13
CA ARG A 150 2.98 -17.60 11.39
C ARG A 150 2.83 -19.02 10.80
N GLU A 151 1.64 -19.59 10.87
CA GLU A 151 1.36 -20.95 10.35
C GLU A 151 1.49 -21.07 8.82
N ARG A 152 1.28 -19.96 8.07
CA ARG A 152 1.49 -19.91 6.61
C ARG A 152 2.94 -19.69 6.23
N LEU A 153 3.79 -19.23 7.14
CA LEU A 153 5.21 -19.02 6.90
C LEU A 153 5.97 -20.35 6.72
N GLU A 154 5.42 -21.45 7.26
CA GLU A 154 6.00 -22.79 7.14
C GLU A 154 5.72 -23.45 5.78
N HIS A 155 4.76 -22.92 5.00
CA HIS A 155 4.43 -23.44 3.66
C HIS A 155 5.23 -22.67 2.60
N GLY A 156 6.54 -22.91 2.54
CA GLY A 156 7.51 -22.25 1.66
C GLY A 156 7.28 -22.35 0.15
N SER A 157 6.21 -23.02 -0.31
CA SER A 157 5.87 -23.17 -1.73
C SER A 157 5.51 -21.82 -2.38
N ASP A 158 4.75 -20.97 -1.70
CA ASP A 158 4.22 -19.73 -2.26
C ASP A 158 5.31 -18.67 -2.40
N LEU A 159 6.19 -18.56 -1.40
CA LEU A 159 7.31 -17.64 -1.45
C LEU A 159 8.33 -17.99 -2.53
N SER A 160 8.60 -19.28 -2.72
CA SER A 160 9.50 -19.76 -3.79
C SER A 160 8.95 -19.40 -5.17
N ALA A 161 7.64 -19.52 -5.37
CA ALA A 161 6.97 -19.16 -6.61
C ALA A 161 6.97 -17.64 -6.84
N LEU A 162 6.70 -16.83 -5.81
CA LEU A 162 6.82 -15.37 -5.88
C LEU A 162 8.25 -14.93 -6.20
N LYS A 163 9.24 -15.55 -5.57
CA LYS A 163 10.65 -15.26 -5.81
C LYS A 163 11.08 -15.62 -7.23
N THR A 164 10.60 -16.73 -7.76
CA THR A 164 10.83 -17.10 -9.16
C THR A 164 10.21 -16.08 -10.12
N LEU A 165 9.03 -15.56 -9.77
CA LEU A 165 8.26 -14.65 -10.61
C LEU A 165 8.82 -13.22 -10.62
N PHE A 166 9.16 -12.67 -9.45
CA PHE A 166 9.57 -11.26 -9.29
C PHE A 166 11.06 -11.07 -9.14
N GLY A 167 11.81 -12.10 -8.79
CA GLY A 167 13.27 -12.02 -8.60
C GLY A 167 13.68 -10.89 -7.66
N ALA A 168 14.55 -10.01 -8.11
CA ALA A 168 15.04 -8.85 -7.36
C ALA A 168 13.97 -7.75 -7.13
N GLN A 169 12.78 -7.87 -7.73
CA GLN A 169 11.68 -6.93 -7.53
C GLN A 169 10.73 -7.38 -6.41
N LEU A 170 11.01 -8.48 -5.71
CA LEU A 170 10.25 -8.94 -4.56
C LEU A 170 10.84 -8.41 -3.26
N TRP A 171 9.98 -7.82 -2.44
CA TRP A 171 10.29 -7.30 -1.11
C TRP A 171 9.41 -7.96 -0.07
N LEU A 172 9.91 -8.03 1.16
CA LEU A 172 9.15 -8.48 2.32
C LEU A 172 8.62 -7.27 3.07
N GLY A 173 7.30 -7.14 3.17
CA GLY A 173 6.66 -6.03 3.87
C GLY A 173 6.65 -6.23 5.38
N ALA A 174 7.15 -5.25 6.11
CA ALA A 174 7.13 -5.21 7.56
C ALA A 174 6.03 -4.23 8.01
N VAL A 175 4.94 -4.78 8.54
CA VAL A 175 3.82 -4.02 9.10
C VAL A 175 3.94 -4.00 10.64
N ARG A 176 3.74 -2.82 11.25
CA ARG A 176 3.68 -2.65 12.71
C ARG A 176 2.24 -2.38 13.13
N ALA A 177 1.65 -3.32 13.87
CA ALA A 177 0.27 -3.22 14.32
C ALA A 177 0.12 -2.52 15.68
N LEU A 178 1.23 -2.27 16.39
CA LEU A 178 1.29 -1.67 17.73
C LEU A 178 0.43 -2.41 18.79
N ASP A 179 0.28 -3.73 18.62
CA ASP A 179 -0.52 -4.61 19.47
C ASP A 179 0.29 -5.38 20.53
N GLY A 180 1.56 -5.02 20.72
CA GLY A 180 2.48 -5.66 21.67
C GLY A 180 3.23 -6.90 21.13
N PHE A 181 2.86 -7.43 19.97
CA PHE A 181 3.53 -8.58 19.34
C PHE A 181 4.50 -8.19 18.21
N ASP A 182 4.73 -6.91 18.00
CA ASP A 182 5.59 -6.42 16.91
C ASP A 182 7.03 -6.93 16.99
N HIS A 183 7.56 -7.16 18.21
CA HIS A 183 8.91 -7.70 18.37
C HIS A 183 9.01 -9.14 17.85
N ILE A 184 8.00 -9.98 18.10
CA ILE A 184 7.95 -11.36 17.59
C ILE A 184 7.83 -11.34 16.07
N ARG A 185 6.91 -10.53 15.52
CA ARG A 185 6.74 -10.36 14.06
C ARG A 185 8.03 -9.91 13.40
N THR A 186 8.76 -8.96 14.01
CA THR A 186 10.03 -8.47 13.49
C THR A 186 11.08 -9.57 13.45
N GLN A 187 11.18 -10.40 14.48
CA GLN A 187 12.09 -11.54 14.51
C GLN A 187 11.74 -12.58 13.44
N ASP A 188 10.46 -12.93 13.31
CA ASP A 188 9.99 -13.86 12.28
C ASP A 188 10.29 -13.33 10.87
N LEU A 189 10.02 -12.04 10.61
CA LEU A 189 10.34 -11.38 9.34
C LEU A 189 11.84 -11.39 9.03
N GLN A 190 12.69 -11.12 10.02
CA GLN A 190 14.14 -11.17 9.86
C GLN A 190 14.64 -12.59 9.54
N ALA A 191 14.06 -13.61 10.19
CA ALA A 191 14.38 -15.00 9.92
C ALA A 191 14.02 -15.39 8.47
N ILE A 192 12.82 -15.00 8.01
CA ILE A 192 12.36 -15.23 6.62
C ILE A 192 13.26 -14.49 5.63
N ALA A 193 13.52 -13.22 5.88
CA ALA A 193 14.36 -12.38 5.02
C ALA A 193 15.75 -12.99 4.85
N SER A 194 16.35 -13.47 5.94
CA SER A 194 17.67 -14.10 5.95
C SER A 194 17.65 -15.45 5.21
N ALA A 195 16.67 -16.32 5.51
CA ALA A 195 16.55 -17.64 4.90
C ALA A 195 16.34 -17.56 3.38
N HIS A 196 15.61 -16.57 2.91
CA HIS A 196 15.26 -16.41 1.51
C HIS A 196 16.00 -15.28 0.78
N THR A 197 16.93 -14.59 1.45
CA THR A 197 17.68 -13.46 0.87
C THR A 197 16.74 -12.41 0.27
N LEU A 198 15.74 -11.97 1.04
CA LEU A 198 14.77 -10.95 0.64
C LEU A 198 15.04 -9.62 1.35
N PRO A 199 14.98 -8.50 0.65
CA PRO A 199 15.01 -7.20 1.29
C PRO A 199 13.71 -6.94 2.04
N ILE A 200 13.80 -6.30 3.22
CA ILE A 200 12.65 -5.88 4.02
C ILE A 200 12.35 -4.42 3.70
N VAL A 201 11.07 -4.08 3.62
CA VAL A 201 10.58 -2.70 3.50
C VAL A 201 9.48 -2.43 4.53
N ALA A 202 9.53 -1.26 5.16
CA ALA A 202 8.47 -0.81 6.06
C ALA A 202 7.23 -0.39 5.28
N CYS A 203 6.05 -0.78 5.77
CA CYS A 203 4.74 -0.32 5.31
C CYS A 203 3.73 -0.49 6.46
N ASP A 204 2.73 0.40 6.56
CA ASP A 204 1.89 0.46 7.76
C ASP A 204 0.47 -0.09 7.57
N ASP A 205 0.07 -0.56 6.39
CA ASP A 205 -1.31 -1.01 6.12
C ASP A 205 -2.35 0.05 6.56
N VAL A 206 -2.17 1.28 6.08
CA VAL A 206 -3.03 2.43 6.41
C VAL A 206 -4.42 2.23 5.81
N GLN A 207 -5.47 2.32 6.67
CA GLN A 207 -6.87 2.09 6.30
C GLN A 207 -7.76 3.27 6.66
#